data_2710eb2e698652eed0ee27a6e644bb28
#
_entry.id   2710eb2e698652eed0ee27a6e644bb28
#
_cell.length_a   1.000
_cell.length_b   1.000
_cell.length_c   1.000
_cell.angle_alpha   90.00
_cell.angle_beta   90.00
_cell.angle_gamma   90.00
#
_symmetry.space_group_name_H-M   'P 1'
#
loop_
_entity.id
_entity.type
_entity.pdbx_description
1 polymer ?
#
loop_
_entity_poly.entity_id
_entity_poly.type
_entity_poly.pdbx_seq_one_letter_code
_entity_poly.pdbx_strand_id
1 'polypeptide(L)'
;AKPLHSRCTVIDFSINKRDKPTVAAQFFSRLNDILDQEKIKSDKKVVAELINKHFPDWRRVLNECQRYSVGGKIDSGILVAFNNVEIDQLTKILKDKNYSELRKWVSDNVTNDPESLFRSVYDSFFMTMIPTSIPSAVLLLAKYSEYATRVADHEINTLACLTEIMAECSFK
;
A
#
# COMPACT_ATOMS: atom_id res chain seq x y z
N ALA A 1 4.74 24.00 -8.56
CA ALA A 1 5.60 25.09 -8.08
C ALA A 1 4.85 26.41 -8.13
N LYS A 2 4.87 27.23 -7.04
CA LYS A 2 4.15 28.53 -6.95
C LYS A 2 4.34 29.46 -8.16
N PRO A 3 5.55 29.56 -8.79
CA PRO A 3 5.75 30.39 -9.97
C PRO A 3 4.96 29.95 -11.21
N LEU A 4 4.59 28.69 -11.34
CA LEU A 4 3.80 28.20 -12.48
C LEU A 4 2.32 28.60 -12.35
N HIS A 5 1.78 28.62 -11.13
CA HIS A 5 0.38 28.99 -10.89
C HIS A 5 0.07 30.46 -11.25
N SER A 6 1.07 31.34 -11.22
CA SER A 6 0.90 32.75 -11.59
C SER A 6 1.05 33.00 -13.10
N ARG A 7 1.58 32.04 -13.86
CA ARG A 7 1.90 32.19 -15.29
C ARG A 7 1.10 31.30 -16.21
N CYS A 8 0.44 30.29 -15.65
CA CYS A 8 -0.35 29.30 -16.40
C CYS A 8 -1.78 29.26 -15.89
N THR A 9 -2.72 28.97 -16.78
CA THR A 9 -4.09 28.66 -16.38
C THR A 9 -4.08 27.32 -15.63
N VAL A 10 -4.63 27.32 -14.42
CA VAL A 10 -4.76 26.10 -13.62
C VAL A 10 -6.10 25.44 -13.97
N ILE A 11 -6.03 24.20 -14.46
CA ILE A 11 -7.20 23.36 -14.69
C ILE A 11 -7.19 22.29 -13.60
N ASP A 12 -8.22 22.31 -12.75
CA ASP A 12 -8.38 21.34 -11.66
C ASP A 12 -9.19 20.15 -12.15
N PHE A 13 -8.57 18.95 -12.13
CA PHE A 13 -9.20 17.67 -12.44
C PHE A 13 -9.63 16.91 -11.18
N SER A 14 -9.67 17.54 -10.02
CA SER A 14 -10.12 16.90 -8.80
C SER A 14 -11.59 16.49 -8.89
N ILE A 15 -11.89 15.30 -8.37
CA ILE A 15 -13.24 14.76 -8.36
C ILE A 15 -13.97 15.25 -7.10
N ASN A 16 -15.10 15.94 -7.28
CA ASN A 16 -15.92 16.39 -6.17
C ASN A 16 -16.43 15.20 -5.34
N LYS A 17 -16.59 15.39 -4.03
CA LYS A 17 -17.11 14.34 -3.14
C LYS A 17 -18.49 13.81 -3.57
N ARG A 18 -19.33 14.65 -4.18
CA ARG A 18 -20.67 14.28 -4.67
C ARG A 18 -20.60 13.37 -5.89
N ASP A 19 -19.60 13.55 -6.75
CA ASP A 19 -19.46 12.82 -8.01
C ASP A 19 -18.70 11.50 -7.83
N LYS A 20 -18.01 11.31 -6.69
CA LYS A 20 -17.24 10.12 -6.38
C LYS A 20 -18.03 8.80 -6.57
N PRO A 21 -19.25 8.63 -6.05
CA PRO A 21 -20.00 7.40 -6.23
C PRO A 21 -20.35 7.12 -7.69
N THR A 22 -20.72 8.17 -8.45
CA THR A 22 -21.08 8.05 -9.86
C THR A 22 -19.88 7.63 -10.71
N VAL A 23 -18.73 8.28 -10.49
CA VAL A 23 -17.50 7.96 -11.22
C VAL A 23 -16.99 6.56 -10.85
N ALA A 24 -17.07 6.17 -9.57
CA ALA A 24 -16.70 4.83 -9.14
C ALA A 24 -17.62 3.75 -9.75
N ALA A 25 -18.94 4.01 -9.85
CA ALA A 25 -19.88 3.09 -10.46
C ALA A 25 -19.65 2.93 -11.98
N GLN A 26 -19.34 4.02 -12.69
CA GLN A 26 -19.00 3.97 -14.11
C GLN A 26 -17.73 3.15 -14.35
N PHE A 27 -16.71 3.37 -13.51
CA PHE A 27 -15.48 2.60 -13.62
C PHE A 27 -15.69 1.13 -13.23
N PHE A 28 -16.52 0.84 -12.22
CA PHE A 28 -16.89 -0.53 -11.86
C PHE A 28 -17.54 -1.29 -13.02
N SER A 29 -18.49 -0.67 -13.74
CA SER A 29 -19.08 -1.27 -14.92
C SER A 29 -18.02 -1.56 -15.99
N ARG A 30 -17.19 -0.55 -16.29
CA ARG A 30 -16.14 -0.70 -17.31
C ARG A 30 -15.11 -1.77 -16.94
N LEU A 31 -14.73 -1.86 -15.67
CA LEU A 31 -13.79 -2.88 -15.20
C LEU A 31 -14.35 -4.30 -15.32
N ASN A 32 -15.64 -4.49 -14.98
CA ASN A 32 -16.28 -5.80 -15.17
C ASN A 32 -16.33 -6.19 -16.66
N ASP A 33 -16.64 -5.26 -17.58
CA ASP A 33 -16.62 -5.52 -19.01
C ASP A 33 -15.22 -5.98 -19.47
N ILE A 34 -14.16 -5.36 -18.96
CA ILE A 34 -12.77 -5.74 -19.25
C ILE A 34 -12.48 -7.14 -18.72
N LEU A 35 -12.84 -7.44 -17.48
CA LEU A 35 -12.60 -8.75 -16.86
C LEU A 35 -13.35 -9.87 -17.58
N ASP A 36 -14.57 -9.61 -18.04
CA ASP A 36 -15.37 -10.54 -18.82
C ASP A 36 -14.75 -10.80 -20.22
N GLN A 37 -14.24 -9.75 -20.88
CA GLN A 37 -13.53 -9.87 -22.17
C GLN A 37 -12.26 -10.71 -22.04
N GLU A 38 -11.51 -10.51 -20.96
CA GLU A 38 -10.30 -11.28 -20.63
C GLU A 38 -10.61 -12.67 -20.05
N LYS A 39 -11.88 -13.02 -19.88
CA LYS A 39 -12.36 -14.30 -19.30
C LYS A 39 -11.87 -14.56 -17.89
N ILE A 40 -11.67 -13.50 -17.11
CA ILE A 40 -11.25 -13.57 -15.72
C ILE A 40 -12.47 -13.61 -14.81
N LYS A 41 -12.60 -14.69 -14.04
CA LYS A 41 -13.68 -14.80 -13.04
C LYS A 41 -13.41 -13.83 -11.89
N SER A 42 -14.36 -12.95 -11.58
CA SER A 42 -14.22 -11.96 -10.51
C SER A 42 -15.40 -11.95 -9.56
N ASP A 43 -15.15 -11.74 -8.27
CA ASP A 43 -16.19 -11.43 -7.31
C ASP A 43 -16.47 -9.92 -7.35
N LYS A 44 -17.71 -9.57 -7.71
CA LYS A 44 -18.15 -8.16 -7.84
C LYS A 44 -17.98 -7.35 -6.54
N LYS A 45 -18.13 -7.97 -5.37
CA LYS A 45 -17.94 -7.29 -4.08
C LYS A 45 -16.46 -6.93 -3.90
N VAL A 46 -15.57 -7.85 -4.21
CA VAL A 46 -14.11 -7.67 -4.13
C VAL A 46 -13.65 -6.58 -5.10
N VAL A 47 -14.15 -6.58 -6.32
CA VAL A 47 -13.84 -5.53 -7.32
C VAL A 47 -14.33 -4.15 -6.85
N ALA A 48 -15.53 -4.05 -6.27
CA ALA A 48 -16.05 -2.79 -5.74
C ALA A 48 -15.19 -2.27 -4.57
N GLU A 49 -14.74 -3.14 -3.68
CA GLU A 49 -13.89 -2.80 -2.55
C GLU A 49 -12.50 -2.34 -3.01
N LEU A 50 -11.91 -3.03 -4.00
CA LEU A 50 -10.64 -2.64 -4.62
C LEU A 50 -10.72 -1.25 -5.24
N ILE A 51 -11.81 -0.94 -5.95
CA ILE A 51 -12.06 0.38 -6.53
C ILE A 51 -12.13 1.45 -5.43
N ASN A 52 -12.90 1.20 -4.37
CA ASN A 52 -13.05 2.17 -3.27
C ASN A 52 -11.72 2.45 -2.56
N LYS A 53 -10.88 1.41 -2.43
CA LYS A 53 -9.58 1.50 -1.78
C LYS A 53 -8.59 2.38 -2.55
N HIS A 54 -8.54 2.24 -3.88
CA HIS A 54 -7.56 2.93 -4.73
C HIS A 54 -8.12 4.16 -5.45
N PHE A 55 -9.38 4.53 -5.19
CA PHE A 55 -9.98 5.71 -5.80
C PHE A 55 -9.16 7.00 -5.51
N PRO A 56 -8.83 7.82 -6.51
CA PRO A 56 -9.22 7.79 -7.93
C PRO A 56 -8.18 7.15 -8.87
N ASP A 57 -7.24 6.36 -8.37
CA ASP A 57 -6.18 5.76 -9.18
C ASP A 57 -6.65 4.49 -9.90
N TRP A 58 -7.29 4.70 -11.06
CA TRP A 58 -7.79 3.62 -11.92
C TRP A 58 -6.69 2.73 -12.48
N ARG A 59 -5.50 3.30 -12.73
CA ARG A 59 -4.35 2.55 -13.25
C ARG A 59 -3.89 1.52 -12.22
N ARG A 60 -3.83 1.91 -10.98
CA ARG A 60 -3.48 1.00 -9.88
C ARG A 60 -4.48 -0.14 -9.75
N VAL A 61 -5.79 0.15 -9.82
CA VAL A 61 -6.83 -0.89 -9.80
C VAL A 61 -6.62 -1.89 -10.93
N LEU A 62 -6.37 -1.43 -12.16
CA LEU A 62 -6.13 -2.31 -13.31
C LEU A 62 -4.87 -3.17 -13.14
N ASN A 63 -3.77 -2.57 -12.68
CA ASN A 63 -2.52 -3.29 -12.45
C ASN A 63 -2.68 -4.37 -11.37
N GLU A 64 -3.41 -4.09 -10.31
CA GLU A 64 -3.72 -5.06 -9.26
C GLU A 64 -4.56 -6.21 -9.80
N CYS A 65 -5.63 -5.91 -10.55
CA CYS A 65 -6.43 -6.93 -11.21
C CYS A 65 -5.58 -7.79 -12.16
N GLN A 66 -4.71 -7.17 -12.95
CA GLN A 66 -3.82 -7.89 -13.88
C GLN A 66 -2.86 -8.82 -13.14
N ARG A 67 -2.23 -8.35 -12.07
CA ARG A 67 -1.31 -9.15 -11.26
C ARG A 67 -2.00 -10.38 -10.65
N TYR A 68 -3.24 -10.21 -10.15
CA TYR A 68 -4.00 -11.31 -9.57
C TYR A 68 -4.64 -12.23 -10.59
N SER A 69 -4.90 -11.75 -11.80
CA SER A 69 -5.51 -12.53 -12.87
C SER A 69 -4.62 -13.69 -13.37
N VAL A 70 -3.33 -13.69 -13.05
CA VAL A 70 -2.42 -14.80 -13.33
C VAL A 70 -2.95 -16.14 -12.78
N GLY A 71 -3.69 -16.10 -11.65
CA GLY A 71 -4.41 -17.25 -11.08
C GLY A 71 -5.75 -17.55 -11.78
N GLY A 72 -6.16 -16.78 -12.79
CA GLY A 72 -7.43 -16.95 -13.54
C GLY A 72 -8.68 -16.52 -12.77
N LYS A 73 -8.54 -16.01 -11.55
CA LYS A 73 -9.64 -15.65 -10.66
C LYS A 73 -9.27 -14.49 -9.75
N ILE A 74 -10.19 -13.52 -9.62
CA ILE A 74 -10.09 -12.44 -8.63
C ILE A 74 -11.10 -12.73 -7.51
N ASP A 75 -10.61 -13.10 -6.34
CA ASP A 75 -11.40 -13.36 -5.15
C ASP A 75 -10.94 -12.53 -3.94
N SER A 76 -11.48 -12.81 -2.76
CA SER A 76 -11.14 -12.08 -1.54
C SER A 76 -9.65 -12.12 -1.19
N GLY A 77 -8.88 -13.03 -1.75
CA GLY A 77 -7.42 -13.09 -1.60
C GLY A 77 -6.73 -11.81 -2.05
N ILE A 78 -7.27 -11.10 -3.06
CA ILE A 78 -6.74 -9.81 -3.50
C ILE A 78 -6.84 -8.72 -2.41
N LEU A 79 -7.86 -8.78 -1.57
CA LEU A 79 -8.05 -7.82 -0.46
C LEU A 79 -7.21 -8.20 0.76
N VAL A 80 -7.05 -9.48 1.02
CA VAL A 80 -6.26 -10.02 2.13
C VAL A 80 -4.76 -9.83 1.88
N ALA A 81 -4.32 -9.96 0.64
CA ALA A 81 -2.92 -9.74 0.27
C ALA A 81 -2.40 -8.31 0.56
N PHE A 82 -3.26 -7.41 0.95
CA PHE A 82 -2.88 -6.00 1.10
C PHE A 82 -3.08 -5.39 2.48
N ASN A 83 -3.67 -6.04 3.49
CA ASN A 83 -4.10 -5.15 4.55
C ASN A 83 -3.95 -5.51 6.03
N ASN A 84 -3.91 -6.67 6.50
CA ASN A 84 -3.81 -6.83 7.95
C ASN A 84 -2.98 -8.04 8.38
N VAL A 85 -3.13 -9.18 7.71
CA VAL A 85 -2.40 -10.40 8.10
C VAL A 85 -0.88 -10.21 7.98
N GLU A 86 -0.43 -9.50 6.95
CA GLU A 86 0.99 -9.23 6.72
C GLU A 86 1.55 -8.24 7.74
N ILE A 87 0.80 -7.20 8.10
CA ILE A 87 1.23 -6.21 9.11
C ILE A 87 1.19 -6.81 10.52
N ASP A 88 0.21 -7.65 10.82
CA ASP A 88 0.14 -8.35 12.11
C ASP A 88 1.29 -9.35 12.26
N GLN A 89 1.64 -10.09 11.19
CA GLN A 89 2.82 -10.95 11.15
C GLN A 89 4.10 -10.15 11.31
N LEU A 90 4.27 -9.06 10.57
CA LEU A 90 5.40 -8.15 10.70
C LEU A 90 5.54 -7.64 12.14
N THR A 91 4.46 -7.18 12.73
CA THR A 91 4.46 -6.69 14.12
C THR A 91 4.93 -7.76 15.10
N LYS A 92 4.48 -9.00 14.93
CA LYS A 92 4.91 -10.12 15.74
C LYS A 92 6.41 -10.39 15.58
N ILE A 93 6.91 -10.43 14.35
CA ILE A 93 8.33 -10.61 14.03
C ILE A 93 9.18 -9.51 14.68
N LEU A 94 8.75 -8.24 14.59
CA LEU A 94 9.44 -7.10 15.19
C LEU A 94 9.45 -7.17 16.72
N LYS A 95 8.33 -7.59 17.33
CA LYS A 95 8.20 -7.78 18.78
C LYS A 95 9.10 -8.91 19.29
N ASP A 96 9.14 -10.03 18.56
CA ASP A 96 9.95 -11.20 18.90
C ASP A 96 11.43 -11.00 18.56
N LYS A 97 11.80 -9.87 17.94
CA LYS A 97 13.16 -9.50 17.50
C LYS A 97 13.83 -10.59 16.66
N ASN A 98 13.06 -11.26 15.81
CA ASN A 98 13.56 -12.34 14.95
C ASN A 98 14.02 -11.79 13.59
N TYR A 99 15.31 -11.47 13.49
CA TYR A 99 15.90 -10.93 12.25
C TYR A 99 15.81 -11.89 11.05
N SER A 100 15.93 -13.20 11.28
CA SER A 100 15.88 -14.18 10.18
C SER A 100 14.49 -14.23 9.53
N GLU A 101 13.44 -14.19 10.35
CA GLU A 101 12.07 -14.10 9.85
C GLU A 101 11.78 -12.74 9.25
N LEU A 102 12.30 -11.64 9.81
CA LEU A 102 12.17 -10.31 9.25
C LEU A 102 12.73 -10.23 7.83
N ARG A 103 13.95 -10.75 7.62
CA ARG A 103 14.58 -10.79 6.30
C ARG A 103 13.75 -11.56 5.28
N LYS A 104 13.24 -12.74 5.68
CA LYS A 104 12.38 -13.56 4.82
C LYS A 104 11.09 -12.82 4.48
N TRP A 105 10.45 -12.24 5.49
CA TRP A 105 9.22 -11.48 5.30
C TRP A 105 9.43 -10.31 4.33
N VAL A 106 10.53 -9.56 4.46
CA VAL A 106 10.86 -8.44 3.57
C VAL A 106 11.06 -8.93 2.14
N SER A 107 11.82 -10.02 1.93
CA SER A 107 12.03 -10.60 0.60
C SER A 107 10.73 -11.08 -0.06
N ASP A 108 9.79 -11.59 0.73
CA ASP A 108 8.51 -12.11 0.22
C ASP A 108 7.47 -10.97 -0.04
N ASN A 109 7.56 -9.84 0.67
CA ASN A 109 6.52 -8.79 0.68
C ASN A 109 6.96 -7.45 0.08
N VAL A 110 8.26 -7.16 -0.03
CA VAL A 110 8.73 -5.90 -0.63
C VAL A 110 8.54 -5.97 -2.14
N THR A 111 7.55 -5.22 -2.58
CA THR A 111 7.30 -4.96 -4.00
C THR A 111 7.94 -3.64 -4.42
N ASN A 112 7.80 -3.24 -5.69
CA ASN A 112 8.32 -1.98 -6.22
C ASN A 112 7.63 -0.70 -5.66
N ASP A 113 6.81 -0.82 -4.61
CA ASP A 113 6.11 0.29 -3.97
C ASP A 113 6.40 0.35 -2.45
N PRO A 114 7.59 0.79 -2.05
CA PRO A 114 7.97 0.91 -0.64
C PRO A 114 7.16 1.99 0.10
N GLU A 115 6.62 2.99 -0.61
CA GLU A 115 5.85 4.07 0.02
C GLU A 115 4.54 3.55 0.62
N SER A 116 3.85 2.65 -0.07
CA SER A 116 2.62 2.05 0.44
C SER A 116 2.89 1.14 1.64
N LEU A 117 4.02 0.44 1.66
CA LEU A 117 4.44 -0.37 2.80
C LEU A 117 4.74 0.51 4.02
N PHE A 118 5.56 1.55 3.86
CA PHE A 118 5.87 2.48 4.96
C PHE A 118 4.61 3.16 5.50
N ARG A 119 3.65 3.49 4.63
CA ARG A 119 2.37 4.03 5.06
C ARG A 119 1.56 3.03 5.86
N SER A 120 1.48 1.78 5.44
CA SER A 120 0.77 0.71 6.16
C SER A 120 1.41 0.43 7.52
N VAL A 121 2.74 0.41 7.59
CA VAL A 121 3.49 0.27 8.85
C VAL A 121 3.21 1.45 9.79
N TYR A 122 3.25 2.69 9.28
CA TYR A 122 2.91 3.88 10.07
C TYR A 122 1.50 3.81 10.65
N ASP A 123 0.51 3.45 9.83
CA ASP A 123 -0.89 3.38 10.27
C ASP A 123 -1.10 2.30 11.35
N SER A 124 -0.25 1.25 11.40
CA SER A 124 -0.29 0.22 12.42
C SER A 124 0.30 0.62 13.79
N PHE A 125 1.18 1.63 13.84
CA PHE A 125 1.93 1.99 15.05
C PHE A 125 1.05 2.30 16.26
N PHE A 126 -0.06 3.00 16.05
CA PHE A 126 -0.96 3.37 17.14
C PHE A 126 -1.58 2.16 17.86
N MET A 127 -1.77 1.07 17.13
CA MET A 127 -2.33 -0.17 17.67
C MET A 127 -1.28 -1.08 18.27
N THR A 128 -0.09 -1.13 17.67
CA THR A 128 0.92 -2.18 17.90
C THR A 128 2.08 -1.73 18.78
N MET A 129 2.39 -0.42 18.84
CA MET A 129 3.54 0.12 19.58
C MET A 129 3.16 0.75 20.92
N ILE A 130 4.14 0.78 21.83
CA ILE A 130 4.04 1.57 23.07
C ILE A 130 4.11 3.07 22.67
N PRO A 131 3.24 3.94 23.25
CA PRO A 131 3.14 5.36 22.86
C PRO A 131 4.47 6.12 22.89
N THR A 132 5.36 5.79 23.83
CA THR A 132 6.69 6.42 23.95
C THR A 132 7.64 6.10 22.81
N SER A 133 7.45 4.99 22.09
CA SER A 133 8.27 4.58 20.95
C SER A 133 7.78 5.09 19.59
N ILE A 134 6.51 5.55 19.52
CA ILE A 134 5.93 6.02 18.24
C ILE A 134 6.73 7.18 17.62
N PRO A 135 7.16 8.23 18.38
CA PRO A 135 7.92 9.33 17.78
C PRO A 135 9.23 8.87 17.13
N SER A 136 9.98 7.97 17.80
CA SER A 136 11.22 7.41 17.25
C SER A 136 10.96 6.62 15.97
N ALA A 137 9.93 5.77 15.97
CA ALA A 137 9.56 5.00 14.79
C ALA A 137 9.14 5.89 13.61
N VAL A 138 8.45 7.01 13.86
CA VAL A 138 8.07 7.97 12.81
C VAL A 138 9.30 8.66 12.22
N LEU A 139 10.27 9.04 13.04
CA LEU A 139 11.52 9.63 12.55
C LEU A 139 12.32 8.64 11.68
N LEU A 140 12.38 7.37 12.09
CA LEU A 140 13.00 6.32 11.30
C LEU A 140 12.30 6.11 9.96
N LEU A 141 10.97 6.02 9.95
CA LEU A 141 10.21 5.90 8.71
C LEU A 141 10.43 7.09 7.78
N ALA A 142 10.43 8.32 8.31
CA ALA A 142 10.67 9.53 7.51
C ALA A 142 12.07 9.51 6.86
N LYS A 143 13.12 9.14 7.63
CA LYS A 143 14.50 8.97 7.16
C LYS A 143 14.58 7.98 5.99
N TYR A 144 13.99 6.78 6.15
CA TYR A 144 14.06 5.74 5.13
C TYR A 144 13.13 5.98 3.94
N SER A 145 12.02 6.72 4.13
CA SER A 145 11.19 7.18 3.03
C SER A 145 11.92 8.18 2.13
N GLU A 146 12.73 9.08 2.71
CA GLU A 146 13.60 9.96 1.92
C GLU A 146 14.64 9.14 1.16
N TYR A 147 15.26 8.15 1.79
CA TYR A 147 16.23 7.29 1.12
C TYR A 147 15.61 6.46 -0.01
N ALA A 148 14.35 6.03 0.11
CA ALA A 148 13.67 5.25 -0.92
C ALA A 148 13.67 5.90 -2.30
N THR A 149 13.75 7.24 -2.37
CA THR A 149 13.82 7.97 -3.64
C THR A 149 15.19 7.89 -4.33
N ARG A 150 16.22 7.45 -3.63
CA ARG A 150 17.64 7.52 -4.07
C ARG A 150 18.37 6.19 -4.04
N VAL A 151 17.81 5.16 -3.37
CA VAL A 151 18.47 3.85 -3.26
C VAL A 151 18.29 3.03 -4.53
N ALA A 152 19.30 2.21 -4.83
CA ALA A 152 19.26 1.26 -5.92
C ALA A 152 18.43 0.00 -5.59
N ASP A 153 18.30 -0.32 -4.30
CA ASP A 153 17.63 -1.53 -3.81
C ASP A 153 16.68 -1.19 -2.67
N HIS A 154 15.38 -1.31 -2.98
CA HIS A 154 14.31 -1.04 -2.01
C HIS A 154 14.18 -2.11 -0.94
N GLU A 155 14.55 -3.36 -1.23
CA GLU A 155 14.54 -4.46 -0.26
C GLU A 155 15.52 -4.18 0.88
N ILE A 156 16.76 -3.81 0.54
CA ILE A 156 17.81 -3.47 1.52
C ILE A 156 17.37 -2.24 2.34
N ASN A 157 16.84 -1.22 1.71
CA ASN A 157 16.38 -0.01 2.40
C ASN A 157 15.26 -0.29 3.40
N THR A 158 14.28 -1.09 2.98
CA THR A 158 13.15 -1.48 3.83
C THR A 158 13.61 -2.38 4.98
N LEU A 159 14.49 -3.35 4.70
CA LEU A 159 15.06 -4.22 5.73
C LEU A 159 15.84 -3.41 6.78
N ALA A 160 16.66 -2.44 6.35
CA ALA A 160 17.39 -1.56 7.24
C ALA A 160 16.45 -0.73 8.13
N CYS A 161 15.41 -0.14 7.55
CA CYS A 161 14.37 0.59 8.28
C CYS A 161 13.72 -0.27 9.37
N LEU A 162 13.22 -1.43 9.01
CA LEU A 162 12.53 -2.33 9.94
C LEU A 162 13.49 -2.90 11.01
N THR A 163 14.77 -3.07 10.68
CA THR A 163 15.79 -3.50 11.64
C THR A 163 16.08 -2.42 12.68
N GLU A 164 16.21 -1.14 12.29
CA GLU A 164 16.35 -0.03 13.24
C GLU A 164 15.07 0.09 14.13
N ILE A 165 13.88 -0.02 13.55
CA ILE A 165 12.62 -0.03 14.32
C ILE A 165 12.60 -1.19 15.32
N MET A 166 13.01 -2.39 14.92
CA MET A 166 13.09 -3.56 15.78
C MET A 166 14.08 -3.38 16.95
N ALA A 167 15.19 -2.68 16.70
CA ALA A 167 16.23 -2.44 17.70
C ALA A 167 15.83 -1.35 18.71
N GLU A 168 15.27 -0.24 18.23
CA GLU A 168 15.06 0.99 19.03
C GLU A 168 13.64 1.11 19.61
N CYS A 169 12.66 0.43 19.03
CA CYS A 169 11.27 0.60 19.41
C CYS A 169 10.75 -0.58 20.23
N SER A 170 9.76 -0.30 21.06
CA SER A 170 9.07 -1.27 21.91
C SER A 170 7.62 -1.44 21.48
N PHE A 171 7.17 -2.69 21.42
CA PHE A 171 5.83 -3.10 21.01
C PHE A 171 4.98 -3.50 22.22
N LYS A 172 3.65 -3.38 22.07
CA LYS A 172 2.67 -3.78 23.10
C LYS A 172 2.63 -5.29 23.29
#